data_4f734b44df96b6e187cfd1280bd5fbae
#
_entry.id   4f734b44df96b6e187cfd1280bd5fbae
#
_cell.length_a   1.000
_cell.length_b   1.000
_cell.length_c   1.000
_cell.angle_alpha   90.00
_cell.angle_beta   90.00
_cell.angle_gamma   90.00
#
_symmetry.space_group_name_H-M   'P 1'
#
loop_
_entity.id
_entity.type
_entity.pdbx_description
1 polymer ?
#
loop_
_entity_poly.entity_id
_entity_poly.type
_entity_poly.pdbx_seq_one_letter_code
_entity_poly.pdbx_strand_id
1 'polypeptide(L)'
;MTKRAILPLLAVLLATLPAHAEDVGDIASGRRLAETWCSSCHVVGPPGDTVVSNGAPTFAAIAADKAITVLSLRAFLQTPHARMPDLHLSRDEVDDLASYILSLRTK
;
A
#
# COMPACT_ATOMS: atom_id res chain seq x y z
N MET A 1 49.59 45.72 -11.91
CA MET A 1 49.50 44.56 -11.01
C MET A 1 48.01 44.15 -10.91
N THR A 2 47.61 43.25 -11.73
CA THR A 2 46.22 42.74 -11.75
C THR A 2 46.11 41.54 -10.80
N LYS A 3 45.48 41.77 -9.63
CA LYS A 3 45.14 40.67 -8.71
C LYS A 3 43.94 39.92 -9.29
N ARG A 4 44.20 38.74 -9.90
CA ARG A 4 43.14 37.81 -10.31
C ARG A 4 42.57 37.17 -9.03
N ALA A 5 41.37 37.61 -8.63
CA ALA A 5 40.59 36.94 -7.62
C ALA A 5 40.06 35.62 -8.23
N ILE A 6 40.61 34.50 -7.78
CA ILE A 6 40.09 33.17 -8.10
C ILE A 6 38.88 32.95 -7.19
N LEU A 7 37.69 33.02 -7.79
CA LEU A 7 36.44 32.71 -7.11
C LEU A 7 36.35 31.17 -7.01
N PRO A 8 36.30 30.56 -5.84
CA PRO A 8 36.08 29.13 -5.75
C PRO A 8 34.62 28.84 -6.14
N LEU A 9 34.44 28.13 -7.26
CA LEU A 9 33.16 27.61 -7.70
C LEU A 9 32.77 26.48 -6.73
N LEU A 10 31.96 26.84 -5.73
CA LEU A 10 31.38 25.87 -4.81
C LEU A 10 30.30 25.07 -5.56
N ALA A 11 30.69 23.94 -6.12
CA ALA A 11 29.77 23.01 -6.71
C ALA A 11 28.92 22.39 -5.59
N VAL A 12 27.70 22.90 -5.38
CA VAL A 12 26.70 22.29 -4.53
C VAL A 12 26.19 21.05 -5.24
N LEU A 13 26.76 19.90 -4.89
CA LEU A 13 26.26 18.60 -5.31
C LEU A 13 24.94 18.35 -4.58
N LEU A 14 23.81 18.71 -5.19
CA LEU A 14 22.49 18.29 -4.71
C LEU A 14 22.43 16.77 -4.86
N ALA A 15 22.69 16.06 -3.77
CA ALA A 15 22.39 14.64 -3.69
C ALA A 15 20.86 14.49 -3.74
N THR A 16 20.34 14.13 -4.90
CA THR A 16 18.95 13.70 -5.05
C THR A 16 18.81 12.34 -4.36
N LEU A 17 18.40 12.35 -3.10
CA LEU A 17 18.00 11.14 -2.42
C LEU A 17 16.76 10.59 -3.14
N PRO A 18 16.74 9.28 -3.52
CA PRO A 18 15.54 8.69 -4.06
C PRO A 18 14.45 8.80 -2.99
N ALA A 19 13.35 9.46 -3.32
CA ALA A 19 12.15 9.44 -2.50
C ALA A 19 11.57 8.02 -2.59
N HIS A 20 11.90 7.17 -1.62
CA HIS A 20 11.17 5.92 -1.43
C HIS A 20 9.79 6.34 -0.90
N ALA A 21 8.73 5.95 -1.63
CA ALA A 21 7.40 5.94 -1.06
C ALA A 21 7.44 4.89 0.06
N GLU A 22 7.54 5.34 1.31
CA GLU A 22 7.46 4.45 2.46
C GLU A 22 6.08 3.82 2.47
N ASP A 23 6.04 2.49 2.54
CA ASP A 23 4.79 1.79 2.80
C ASP A 23 4.23 2.32 4.12
N VAL A 24 2.95 2.71 4.11
CA VAL A 24 2.32 3.36 5.27
C VAL A 24 2.17 2.40 6.44
N GLY A 25 2.13 1.08 6.15
CA GLY A 25 2.03 0.00 7.11
C GLY A 25 2.96 -1.17 6.79
N ASP A 26 2.93 -2.19 7.64
CA ASP A 26 3.71 -3.41 7.51
C ASP A 26 2.99 -4.43 6.62
N ILE A 27 3.58 -4.76 5.47
CA ILE A 27 2.99 -5.67 4.49
C ILE A 27 2.80 -7.09 5.07
N ALA A 28 3.75 -7.59 5.84
CA ALA A 28 3.67 -8.94 6.43
C ALA A 28 2.57 -9.02 7.50
N SER A 29 2.41 -7.99 8.29
CA SER A 29 1.30 -7.87 9.25
C SER A 29 -0.05 -7.79 8.53
N GLY A 30 -0.13 -6.99 7.47
CA GLY A 30 -1.33 -6.88 6.63
C GLY A 30 -1.71 -8.21 5.99
N ARG A 31 -0.74 -8.98 5.52
CA ARG A 31 -0.98 -10.34 5.00
C ARG A 31 -1.58 -11.25 6.07
N ARG A 32 -1.03 -11.28 7.27
CA ARG A 32 -1.56 -12.11 8.37
C ARG A 32 -2.99 -11.71 8.74
N LEU A 33 -3.28 -10.41 8.79
CA LEU A 33 -4.64 -9.91 9.00
C LEU A 33 -5.60 -10.40 7.91
N ALA A 34 -5.19 -10.26 6.64
CA ALA A 34 -5.98 -10.70 5.50
C ALA A 34 -6.28 -12.21 5.56
N GLU A 35 -5.26 -13.02 5.81
CA GLU A 35 -5.40 -14.48 5.94
C GLU A 35 -6.32 -14.88 7.09
N THR A 36 -6.31 -14.14 8.20
CA THR A 36 -7.09 -14.44 9.40
C THR A 36 -8.53 -13.98 9.28
N TRP A 37 -8.77 -12.76 8.77
CA TRP A 37 -10.08 -12.10 8.86
C TRP A 37 -10.80 -11.94 7.53
N CYS A 38 -10.10 -11.99 6.40
CA CYS A 38 -10.66 -11.67 5.10
C CYS A 38 -10.82 -12.90 4.18
N SER A 39 -10.06 -13.97 4.45
CA SER A 39 -9.97 -15.14 3.56
C SER A 39 -11.23 -15.99 3.51
N SER A 40 -12.17 -15.82 4.42
CA SER A 40 -13.47 -16.50 4.36
C SER A 40 -14.35 -16.02 3.18
N CYS A 41 -14.12 -14.80 2.70
CA CYS A 41 -14.91 -14.20 1.62
C CYS A 41 -14.06 -13.75 0.43
N HIS A 42 -12.83 -13.32 0.67
CA HIS A 42 -11.91 -12.85 -0.36
C HIS A 42 -10.81 -13.86 -0.65
N VAL A 43 -10.39 -13.92 -1.92
CA VAL A 43 -9.09 -14.48 -2.26
C VAL A 43 -8.05 -13.43 -1.92
N VAL A 44 -7.24 -13.67 -0.89
CA VAL A 44 -6.32 -12.67 -0.34
C VAL A 44 -4.89 -12.80 -0.87
N GLY A 45 -4.58 -13.89 -1.57
CA GLY A 45 -3.26 -14.16 -2.13
C GLY A 45 -2.96 -13.39 -3.41
N PRO A 46 -1.75 -13.58 -3.95
CA PRO A 46 -1.32 -12.96 -5.19
C PRO A 46 -2.15 -13.41 -6.39
N PRO A 47 -2.05 -12.71 -7.56
CA PRO A 47 -2.72 -13.10 -8.78
C PRO A 47 -2.42 -14.56 -9.16
N GLY A 48 -3.45 -15.31 -9.56
CA GLY A 48 -3.33 -16.73 -9.92
C GLY A 48 -3.56 -17.70 -8.77
N ASP A 49 -3.82 -17.23 -7.57
CA ASP A 49 -4.26 -18.08 -6.47
C ASP A 49 -5.64 -18.67 -6.78
N THR A 50 -5.76 -20.00 -6.70
CA THR A 50 -6.94 -20.74 -7.19
C THR A 50 -8.02 -20.95 -6.13
N VAL A 51 -7.91 -20.30 -4.99
CA VAL A 51 -8.90 -20.38 -3.91
C VAL A 51 -10.21 -19.74 -4.37
N VAL A 52 -11.32 -20.45 -4.19
CA VAL A 52 -12.63 -19.98 -4.60
C VAL A 52 -13.11 -18.85 -3.69
N SER A 53 -13.39 -17.71 -4.30
CA SER A 53 -14.00 -16.56 -3.62
C SER A 53 -15.52 -16.80 -3.46
N ASN A 54 -16.08 -16.40 -2.32
CA ASN A 54 -17.52 -16.38 -2.08
C ASN A 54 -18.25 -15.16 -2.69
N GLY A 55 -17.79 -14.71 -3.87
CA GLY A 55 -18.38 -13.60 -4.61
C GLY A 55 -17.81 -12.21 -4.25
N ALA A 56 -16.95 -12.11 -3.24
CA ALA A 56 -16.22 -10.88 -2.96
C ALA A 56 -15.06 -10.71 -3.97
N PRO A 57 -14.67 -9.47 -4.32
CA PRO A 57 -13.55 -9.23 -5.21
C PRO A 57 -12.25 -9.77 -4.61
N THR A 58 -11.37 -10.30 -5.45
CA THR A 58 -10.03 -10.73 -5.00
C THR A 58 -9.19 -9.51 -4.63
N PHE A 59 -8.28 -9.66 -3.69
CA PHE A 59 -7.35 -8.58 -3.33
C PHE A 59 -6.47 -8.16 -4.52
N ALA A 60 -6.09 -9.12 -5.36
CA ALA A 60 -5.37 -8.83 -6.59
C ALA A 60 -6.18 -7.96 -7.56
N ALA A 61 -7.48 -8.20 -7.70
CA ALA A 61 -8.36 -7.38 -8.53
C ALA A 61 -8.54 -5.97 -7.95
N ILE A 62 -8.70 -5.86 -6.63
CA ILE A 62 -8.73 -4.56 -5.94
C ILE A 62 -7.43 -3.78 -6.20
N ALA A 63 -6.30 -4.44 -6.03
CA ALA A 63 -4.99 -3.83 -6.24
C ALA A 63 -4.76 -3.39 -7.70
N ALA A 64 -5.30 -4.11 -8.67
CA ALA A 64 -5.17 -3.78 -10.09
C ALA A 64 -5.91 -2.50 -10.50
N ASP A 65 -6.93 -2.10 -9.75
CA ASP A 65 -7.62 -0.84 -9.99
C ASP A 65 -6.73 0.34 -9.54
N LYS A 66 -6.32 1.17 -10.50
CA LYS A 66 -5.44 2.32 -10.25
C LYS A 66 -6.10 3.43 -9.44
N ALA A 67 -7.43 3.45 -9.35
CA ALA A 67 -8.17 4.38 -8.49
C ALA A 67 -8.07 4.02 -7.00
N ILE A 68 -7.70 2.78 -6.67
CA ILE A 68 -7.51 2.33 -5.30
C ILE A 68 -6.19 2.87 -4.75
N THR A 69 -6.29 3.59 -3.65
CA THR A 69 -5.18 4.21 -2.93
C THR A 69 -5.23 3.82 -1.46
N VAL A 70 -4.16 4.10 -0.70
CA VAL A 70 -4.17 3.94 0.76
C VAL A 70 -5.33 4.71 1.37
N LEU A 71 -5.55 5.95 0.92
CA LEU A 71 -6.62 6.80 1.46
C LEU A 71 -8.01 6.23 1.18
N SER A 72 -8.26 5.73 -0.04
CA SER A 72 -9.55 5.10 -0.37
C SER A 72 -9.78 3.81 0.40
N LEU A 73 -8.74 3.01 0.63
CA LEU A 73 -8.83 1.81 1.45
C LEU A 73 -9.09 2.12 2.93
N ARG A 74 -8.46 3.16 3.47
CA ARG A 74 -8.76 3.64 4.83
C ARG A 74 -10.22 4.02 4.97
N ALA A 75 -10.74 4.82 4.04
CA ALA A 75 -12.14 5.24 4.06
C ALA A 75 -13.08 4.03 3.94
N PHE A 76 -12.80 3.12 3.02
CA PHE A 76 -13.62 1.94 2.78
C PHE A 76 -13.65 0.98 3.97
N LEU A 77 -12.50 0.66 4.55
CA LEU A 77 -12.39 -0.29 5.66
C LEU A 77 -12.96 0.23 6.98
N GLN A 78 -13.11 1.55 7.11
CA GLN A 78 -13.69 2.20 8.28
C GLN A 78 -15.18 2.55 8.10
N THR A 79 -15.74 2.31 6.92
CA THR A 79 -17.14 2.60 6.60
C THR A 79 -17.93 1.31 6.56
N PRO A 80 -19.04 1.17 7.29
CA PRO A 80 -19.92 0.01 7.17
C PRO A 80 -20.46 -0.12 5.75
N HIS A 81 -20.43 -1.32 5.20
CA HIS A 81 -21.00 -1.63 3.90
C HIS A 81 -21.64 -3.01 3.88
N ALA A 82 -22.63 -3.18 2.99
CA ALA A 82 -23.44 -4.38 2.94
C ALA A 82 -22.57 -5.63 2.68
N ARG A 83 -22.85 -6.71 3.40
CA ARG A 83 -22.25 -8.04 3.28
C ARG A 83 -20.81 -8.18 3.76
N MET A 84 -20.13 -7.13 4.12
CA MET A 84 -18.82 -7.20 4.73
C MET A 84 -18.93 -6.79 6.20
N PRO A 85 -18.53 -7.67 7.16
CA PRO A 85 -18.63 -7.34 8.57
C PRO A 85 -17.66 -6.20 8.93
N ASP A 86 -18.08 -5.36 9.88
CA ASP A 86 -17.18 -4.40 10.48
C ASP A 86 -16.24 -5.12 11.45
N LEU A 87 -14.98 -5.17 11.11
CA LEU A 87 -13.94 -5.86 11.90
C LEU A 87 -13.35 -4.97 12.99
N HIS A 88 -13.77 -3.72 13.09
CA HIS A 88 -13.25 -2.75 14.06
C HIS A 88 -11.72 -2.66 14.07
N LEU A 89 -11.12 -2.64 12.89
CA LEU A 89 -9.68 -2.56 12.74
C LEU A 89 -9.12 -1.27 13.32
N SER A 90 -8.00 -1.36 14.02
CA SER A 90 -7.25 -0.19 14.43
C SER A 90 -6.66 0.54 13.21
N ARG A 91 -6.20 1.76 13.41
CA ARG A 91 -5.58 2.55 12.33
C ARG A 91 -4.36 1.86 11.75
N ASP A 92 -3.51 1.30 12.61
CA ASP A 92 -2.30 0.60 12.19
C ASP A 92 -2.65 -0.67 11.40
N GLU A 93 -3.65 -1.43 11.84
CA GLU A 93 -4.14 -2.61 11.13
C GLU A 93 -4.72 -2.26 9.76
N VAL A 94 -5.44 -1.14 9.65
CA VAL A 94 -5.93 -0.64 8.35
C VAL A 94 -4.77 -0.28 7.43
N ASP A 95 -3.74 0.36 7.95
CA ASP A 95 -2.56 0.75 7.18
C ASP A 95 -1.73 -0.47 6.75
N ASP A 96 -1.57 -1.44 7.62
CA ASP A 96 -0.91 -2.72 7.30
C ASP A 96 -1.66 -3.47 6.19
N LEU A 97 -2.98 -3.56 6.32
CA LEU A 97 -3.83 -4.22 5.34
C LEU A 97 -3.81 -3.49 3.99
N ALA A 98 -3.91 -2.17 3.98
CA ALA A 98 -3.83 -1.37 2.77
C ALA A 98 -2.47 -1.53 2.07
N SER A 99 -1.38 -1.53 2.82
CA SER A 99 -0.03 -1.77 2.28
C SER A 99 0.09 -3.16 1.67
N TYR A 100 -0.47 -4.18 2.32
CA TYR A 100 -0.49 -5.53 1.77
C TYR A 100 -1.30 -5.62 0.48
N ILE A 101 -2.54 -5.11 0.46
CA ILE A 101 -3.40 -5.13 -0.74
C ILE A 101 -2.67 -4.46 -1.91
N LEU A 102 -2.14 -3.27 -1.70
CA LEU A 102 -1.46 -2.52 -2.77
C LEU A 102 -0.14 -3.18 -3.21
N SER A 103 0.50 -3.97 -2.34
CA SER A 103 1.69 -4.76 -2.71
C SER A 103 1.40 -5.84 -3.76
N LEU A 104 0.13 -6.25 -3.90
CA LEU A 104 -0.30 -7.22 -4.90
C LEU A 104 -0.45 -6.63 -6.31
N ARG A 105 -0.29 -5.31 -6.44
CA ARG A 105 -0.35 -4.63 -7.74
C ARG A 105 0.82 -5.06 -8.60
N THR A 106 0.52 -5.66 -9.75
CA THR A 106 1.52 -5.96 -10.77
C THR A 106 1.90 -4.70 -11.55
N LYS A 107 3.15 -4.60 -11.88
CA LYS A 107 3.68 -3.49 -12.70
C LYS A 107 3.29 -3.67 -14.16
#